data_2bcd2fd9cb1f3f767f02cb73d761f0dd
#
_entry.id   2bcd2fd9cb1f3f767f02cb73d761f0dd
#
_cell.length_a   1.000
_cell.length_b   1.000
_cell.length_c   1.000
_cell.angle_alpha   90.00
_cell.angle_beta   90.00
_cell.angle_gamma   90.00
#
_symmetry.space_group_name_H-M   'P 1'
#
loop_
_entity.id
_entity.type
_entity.pdbx_description
1 polymer ?
#
loop_
_entity_poly.entity_id
_entity_poly.type
_entity_poly.pdbx_seq_one_letter_code
_entity_poly.pdbx_strand_id
1 'polypeptide(L)'
;MSTVLTDARLLPYAFARDHAVLARRSDTANNTVEVWVSEATAPSAIAELSRRFGRVKLKSLSRDELDAAIARTYANSGSDAAQVVDEVESDLDLAKLMLDMPAIEDLLESADDAPVIRMINALLTQALREEASDIHIEPFEQVSVVRFRVDGALRDIVRPKKAIHASLISRIKIMAQLDIAEKRLPQDGRITLRVGGKPVDVRVSTLPTGHGERAVLRLLDKEGGRLDLGHLGMSPDVEKQFDELISQPHGIVLVTGPTGSGKTTSLYAALSKLNAPATNILTVEDPIEYELAGVGQTQVNPRIDMTFAKALRAILRQDPDIIMIGEIRDLETAQIAVQASLTGHLVLATLHTNDSASAVTRLLDMGIEPFLLSSSLLGVVAQRLVRKLCPACRRHDGQEWHAVGCDKCGHTGYQGRVGVYELLLTTDEIRAQIHDRASEAAIRTVAQRDGMRTMREDGERWLADGTTTRAELLRVTKE
;
A
#
# COMPACT_ATOMS: atom_id res chain seq x y z
N MET A 1 -11.14 -32.59 -3.54
CA MET A 1 -12.02 -32.61 -4.73
C MET A 1 -12.26 -31.17 -5.13
N SER A 2 -11.61 -30.80 -6.20
CA SER A 2 -11.51 -29.43 -6.68
C SER A 2 -12.73 -29.11 -7.54
N THR A 3 -13.64 -28.26 -7.10
CA THR A 3 -14.75 -27.78 -7.93
C THR A 3 -14.25 -26.56 -8.70
N VAL A 4 -14.02 -26.80 -9.97
CA VAL A 4 -13.67 -25.79 -10.99
C VAL A 4 -14.81 -24.78 -11.07
N LEU A 5 -14.56 -23.53 -10.70
CA LEU A 5 -15.43 -22.38 -10.93
C LEU A 5 -15.28 -21.91 -12.38
N THR A 6 -15.86 -22.64 -13.31
CA THR A 6 -16.04 -22.21 -14.70
C THR A 6 -17.45 -21.67 -14.89
N ASP A 7 -17.56 -20.49 -15.53
CA ASP A 7 -18.78 -19.78 -15.97
C ASP A 7 -19.43 -18.78 -14.98
N ALA A 8 -18.68 -17.76 -14.59
CA ALA A 8 -19.21 -16.65 -13.79
C ALA A 8 -19.78 -15.48 -14.59
N ARG A 9 -19.57 -15.39 -15.93
CA ARG A 9 -20.02 -14.25 -16.75
C ARG A 9 -21.20 -14.58 -17.66
N LEU A 10 -22.39 -14.65 -17.10
CA LEU A 10 -23.61 -14.77 -17.91
C LEU A 10 -24.09 -13.41 -18.44
N LEU A 11 -23.58 -12.30 -17.91
CA LEU A 11 -23.98 -10.92 -18.25
C LEU A 11 -22.73 -10.06 -18.52
N PRO A 12 -22.81 -9.04 -19.39
CA PRO A 12 -21.83 -7.98 -19.45
C PRO A 12 -21.76 -7.20 -18.11
N TYR A 13 -20.59 -6.71 -17.72
CA TYR A 13 -20.40 -5.93 -16.49
C TYR A 13 -21.28 -4.68 -16.45
N ALA A 14 -21.32 -3.92 -17.57
CA ALA A 14 -22.17 -2.73 -17.69
C ALA A 14 -23.63 -3.04 -17.40
N PHE A 15 -24.16 -4.13 -17.96
CA PHE A 15 -25.54 -4.55 -17.71
C PHE A 15 -25.77 -4.93 -16.24
N ALA A 16 -24.82 -5.67 -15.64
CA ALA A 16 -24.89 -6.08 -14.24
C ALA A 16 -24.90 -4.87 -13.30
N ARG A 17 -24.04 -3.90 -13.55
CA ARG A 17 -23.92 -2.66 -12.78
C ARG A 17 -25.15 -1.74 -12.96
N ASP A 18 -25.50 -1.42 -14.20
CA ASP A 18 -26.54 -0.42 -14.50
C ASP A 18 -27.95 -0.88 -14.08
N HIS A 19 -28.17 -2.17 -14.05
CA HIS A 19 -29.44 -2.77 -13.64
C HIS A 19 -29.41 -3.40 -12.24
N ALA A 20 -28.29 -3.28 -11.51
CA ALA A 20 -28.10 -3.88 -10.18
C ALA A 20 -28.52 -5.36 -10.15
N VAL A 21 -27.88 -6.21 -10.99
CA VAL A 21 -28.26 -7.60 -11.14
C VAL A 21 -27.04 -8.47 -11.43
N LEU A 22 -26.97 -9.68 -10.86
CA LEU A 22 -25.91 -10.64 -11.11
C LEU A 22 -26.53 -12.02 -11.43
N ALA A 23 -26.11 -12.62 -12.56
CA ALA A 23 -26.58 -13.96 -12.95
C ALA A 23 -25.42 -14.98 -12.78
N ARG A 24 -25.70 -16.12 -12.15
CA ARG A 24 -24.74 -17.21 -11.90
C ARG A 24 -25.40 -18.55 -12.26
N ARG A 25 -24.60 -19.50 -12.75
CA ARG A 25 -25.09 -20.89 -12.87
C ARG A 25 -25.08 -21.57 -11.51
N SER A 26 -26.17 -22.24 -11.19
CA SER A 26 -26.25 -23.09 -9.98
C SER A 26 -25.58 -24.44 -10.25
N ASP A 27 -24.72 -24.91 -9.34
CA ASP A 27 -23.98 -26.18 -9.42
C ASP A 27 -24.86 -27.43 -9.33
N THR A 28 -26.17 -27.31 -9.36
CA THR A 28 -27.09 -28.44 -9.30
C THR A 28 -27.45 -28.92 -10.70
N ALA A 29 -27.59 -30.22 -10.86
CA ALA A 29 -27.77 -31.02 -12.09
C ALA A 29 -28.82 -30.54 -13.12
N ASN A 30 -29.48 -29.37 -12.91
CA ASN A 30 -30.57 -28.86 -13.75
C ASN A 30 -30.24 -27.58 -14.52
N ASN A 31 -28.97 -27.15 -14.63
CA ASN A 31 -28.57 -25.98 -15.41
C ASN A 31 -29.43 -24.69 -15.14
N THR A 32 -29.86 -24.50 -13.91
CA THR A 32 -30.71 -23.38 -13.49
C THR A 32 -29.86 -22.15 -13.25
N VAL A 33 -30.23 -20.99 -13.81
CA VAL A 33 -29.58 -19.71 -13.57
C VAL A 33 -30.16 -19.09 -12.30
N GLU A 34 -29.32 -18.76 -11.34
CA GLU A 34 -29.66 -17.98 -10.15
C GLU A 34 -29.37 -16.50 -10.45
N VAL A 35 -30.33 -15.64 -10.25
CA VAL A 35 -30.23 -14.19 -10.47
C VAL A 35 -30.32 -13.47 -9.13
N TRP A 36 -29.25 -12.79 -8.77
CA TRP A 36 -29.16 -11.99 -7.55
C TRP A 36 -29.66 -10.58 -7.86
N VAL A 37 -30.55 -10.08 -7.03
CA VAL A 37 -31.26 -8.80 -7.21
C VAL A 37 -31.27 -8.02 -5.90
N SER A 38 -31.47 -6.70 -6.00
CA SER A 38 -31.67 -5.81 -4.86
C SER A 38 -32.92 -4.97 -5.05
N GLU A 39 -33.26 -4.11 -4.10
CA GLU A 39 -34.35 -3.13 -4.20
C GLU A 39 -34.19 -2.18 -5.39
N ALA A 40 -32.94 -1.96 -5.84
CA ALA A 40 -32.63 -1.11 -6.98
C ALA A 40 -32.77 -1.80 -8.34
N THR A 41 -33.02 -3.13 -8.38
CA THR A 41 -33.09 -3.89 -9.62
C THR A 41 -34.36 -3.61 -10.35
N ALA A 42 -34.29 -3.09 -11.59
CA ALA A 42 -35.46 -2.82 -12.42
C ALA A 42 -36.19 -4.12 -12.81
N PRO A 43 -37.53 -4.20 -12.72
CA PRO A 43 -38.28 -5.37 -13.15
C PRO A 43 -38.07 -5.74 -14.63
N SER A 44 -37.78 -4.75 -15.49
CA SER A 44 -37.43 -4.96 -16.89
C SER A 44 -36.16 -5.77 -17.08
N ALA A 45 -35.15 -5.59 -16.24
CA ALA A 45 -33.90 -6.37 -16.27
C ALA A 45 -34.20 -7.86 -15.92
N ILE A 46 -35.03 -8.10 -14.92
CA ILE A 46 -35.42 -9.48 -14.53
C ILE A 46 -36.20 -10.15 -15.69
N ALA A 47 -37.10 -9.41 -16.34
CA ALA A 47 -37.86 -9.90 -17.50
C ALA A 47 -36.92 -10.25 -18.69
N GLU A 48 -35.93 -9.42 -18.97
CA GLU A 48 -34.93 -9.64 -20.01
C GLU A 48 -34.09 -10.92 -19.70
N LEU A 49 -33.67 -11.10 -18.46
CA LEU A 49 -32.95 -12.28 -18.04
C LEU A 49 -33.77 -13.56 -18.08
N SER A 50 -35.04 -13.46 -17.72
CA SER A 50 -36.00 -14.59 -17.85
C SER A 50 -36.23 -14.96 -19.30
N ARG A 51 -36.27 -13.97 -20.22
CA ARG A 51 -36.38 -14.22 -21.67
C ARG A 51 -35.11 -14.90 -22.22
N ARG A 52 -33.95 -14.49 -21.76
CA ARG A 52 -32.66 -14.99 -22.25
C ARG A 52 -32.30 -16.38 -21.69
N PHE A 53 -32.55 -16.61 -20.41
CA PHE A 53 -32.12 -17.83 -19.70
C PHE A 53 -33.26 -18.79 -19.33
N GLY A 54 -34.49 -18.43 -19.62
CA GLY A 54 -35.66 -19.23 -19.23
C GLY A 54 -36.05 -19.04 -17.76
N ARG A 55 -36.37 -20.14 -17.08
CA ARG A 55 -36.68 -20.09 -15.64
C ARG A 55 -35.43 -19.74 -14.82
N VAL A 56 -35.50 -18.59 -14.14
CA VAL A 56 -34.42 -18.11 -13.23
C VAL A 56 -34.89 -18.20 -11.77
N LYS A 57 -33.98 -18.48 -10.86
CA LYS A 57 -34.22 -18.37 -9.41
C LYS A 57 -33.75 -17.03 -8.94
N LEU A 58 -34.64 -16.24 -8.28
CA LEU A 58 -34.27 -14.95 -7.73
C LEU A 58 -33.73 -15.13 -6.30
N LYS A 59 -32.63 -14.40 -5.99
CA LYS A 59 -32.08 -14.25 -4.65
C LYS A 59 -31.95 -12.78 -4.33
N SER A 60 -32.66 -12.33 -3.31
CA SER A 60 -32.60 -10.94 -2.87
C SER A 60 -31.40 -10.72 -1.94
N LEU A 61 -30.67 -9.63 -2.18
CA LEU A 61 -29.54 -9.15 -1.38
C LEU A 61 -29.74 -7.66 -1.08
N SER A 62 -29.08 -7.14 -0.08
CA SER A 62 -28.94 -5.69 0.09
C SER A 62 -28.17 -5.09 -1.09
N ARG A 63 -28.33 -3.78 -1.33
CA ARG A 63 -27.63 -3.10 -2.41
C ARG A 63 -26.12 -3.25 -2.28
N ASP A 64 -25.58 -3.02 -1.09
CA ASP A 64 -24.14 -3.09 -0.83
C ASP A 64 -23.58 -4.51 -1.01
N GLU A 65 -24.34 -5.54 -0.60
CA GLU A 65 -23.95 -6.93 -0.80
C GLU A 65 -23.95 -7.32 -2.27
N LEU A 66 -24.91 -6.82 -3.05
CA LEU A 66 -24.98 -7.09 -4.48
C LEU A 66 -23.88 -6.38 -5.25
N ASP A 67 -23.62 -5.11 -4.96
CA ASP A 67 -22.53 -4.34 -5.56
C ASP A 67 -21.16 -4.97 -5.26
N ALA A 68 -20.95 -5.42 -4.01
CA ALA A 68 -19.75 -6.17 -3.63
C ALA A 68 -19.65 -7.54 -4.34
N ALA A 69 -20.76 -8.19 -4.61
CA ALA A 69 -20.78 -9.47 -5.33
C ALA A 69 -20.51 -9.28 -6.83
N ILE A 70 -21.06 -8.24 -7.44
CA ILE A 70 -20.78 -7.85 -8.83
C ILE A 70 -19.28 -7.54 -8.96
N ALA A 71 -18.76 -6.64 -8.15
CA ALA A 71 -17.34 -6.27 -8.17
C ALA A 71 -16.43 -7.51 -8.04
N ARG A 72 -16.68 -8.39 -7.06
CA ARG A 72 -15.91 -9.63 -6.86
C ARG A 72 -15.99 -10.58 -8.06
N THR A 73 -17.16 -10.72 -8.66
CA THR A 73 -17.37 -11.66 -9.77
C THR A 73 -16.61 -11.21 -11.02
N TYR A 74 -16.62 -9.91 -11.31
CA TYR A 74 -15.96 -9.38 -12.50
C TYR A 74 -14.46 -9.10 -12.26
N ALA A 75 -14.03 -8.73 -11.08
CA ALA A 75 -12.61 -8.60 -10.74
C ALA A 75 -11.89 -9.95 -10.72
N ASN A 76 -12.54 -11.02 -10.26
CA ASN A 76 -11.93 -12.36 -10.19
C ASN A 76 -11.92 -13.13 -11.54
N SER A 77 -12.60 -12.63 -12.56
CA SER A 77 -12.75 -13.31 -13.85
C SER A 77 -11.96 -12.67 -14.99
N GLY A 78 -11.04 -11.72 -14.70
CA GLY A 78 -10.15 -11.15 -15.69
C GLY A 78 -9.20 -12.22 -16.23
N SER A 79 -9.05 -12.29 -17.57
CA SER A 79 -8.01 -13.08 -18.20
C SER A 79 -6.65 -12.69 -17.61
N ASP A 80 -5.79 -13.68 -17.37
CA ASP A 80 -4.44 -13.43 -16.87
C ASP A 80 -3.70 -12.51 -17.86
N ALA A 81 -2.91 -11.56 -17.39
CA ALA A 81 -2.18 -10.61 -18.25
C ALA A 81 -1.33 -11.34 -19.30
N ALA A 82 -0.82 -12.54 -18.97
CA ALA A 82 -0.09 -13.38 -19.91
C ALA A 82 -0.93 -13.80 -21.13
N GLN A 83 -2.21 -14.17 -20.94
CA GLN A 83 -3.09 -14.54 -22.05
C GLN A 83 -3.43 -13.33 -22.94
N VAL A 84 -3.65 -12.16 -22.33
CA VAL A 84 -3.92 -10.94 -23.08
C VAL A 84 -2.71 -10.50 -23.89
N VAL A 85 -1.49 -10.69 -23.38
CA VAL A 85 -0.25 -10.38 -24.10
C VAL A 85 -0.08 -11.27 -25.34
N ASP A 86 -0.34 -12.57 -25.22
CA ASP A 86 -0.27 -13.50 -26.37
C ASP A 86 -1.28 -13.13 -27.46
N GLU A 87 -2.51 -12.71 -27.08
CA GLU A 87 -3.52 -12.21 -28.02
C GLU A 87 -3.09 -10.91 -28.69
N VAL A 88 -2.53 -9.95 -27.92
CA VAL A 88 -2.04 -8.66 -28.44
C VAL A 88 -0.86 -8.83 -29.39
N GLU A 89 -0.01 -9.82 -29.15
CA GLU A 89 1.13 -10.10 -30.03
C GLU A 89 0.74 -10.68 -31.39
N SER A 90 -0.46 -11.29 -31.49
CA SER A 90 -0.97 -11.82 -32.76
C SER A 90 -1.64 -10.76 -33.64
N ASP A 91 -2.07 -9.60 -33.06
CA ASP A 91 -2.87 -8.54 -33.71
C ASP A 91 -2.02 -7.29 -34.03
N LEU A 92 -0.92 -7.43 -34.77
CA LEU A 92 0.09 -6.39 -35.03
C LEU A 92 -0.30 -5.38 -36.14
N ASP A 93 -1.34 -4.57 -35.94
CA ASP A 93 -1.53 -3.33 -36.72
C ASP A 93 -1.59 -2.09 -35.80
N LEU A 94 -0.54 -1.96 -34.97
CA LEU A 94 -0.42 -1.01 -33.85
C LEU A 94 -0.36 0.48 -34.25
N ALA A 95 0.04 0.80 -35.50
CA ALA A 95 0.29 2.19 -35.89
C ALA A 95 -1.00 3.00 -36.14
N LYS A 96 -2.10 2.35 -36.51
CA LYS A 96 -3.38 3.01 -36.80
C LYS A 96 -4.25 3.30 -35.53
N LEU A 97 -3.97 2.61 -34.42
CA LEU A 97 -4.81 2.62 -33.20
C LEU A 97 -4.43 3.69 -32.18
N MET A 98 -3.34 4.44 -32.40
CA MET A 98 -2.84 5.40 -31.40
C MET A 98 -3.52 6.78 -31.42
N LEU A 99 -4.37 7.09 -32.39
CA LEU A 99 -4.82 8.47 -32.64
C LEU A 99 -6.20 8.86 -32.09
N ASP A 100 -7.07 7.90 -31.78
CA ASP A 100 -8.45 8.21 -31.32
C ASP A 100 -8.83 7.39 -30.08
N MET A 101 -8.53 7.91 -28.87
CA MET A 101 -8.86 7.14 -27.68
C MET A 101 -9.41 8.00 -26.52
N PRO A 102 -10.68 7.76 -26.10
CA PRO A 102 -11.27 8.44 -24.95
C PRO A 102 -10.64 8.00 -23.61
N ALA A 103 -10.79 8.83 -22.58
CA ALA A 103 -10.42 8.50 -21.22
C ALA A 103 -11.34 7.37 -20.69
N ILE A 104 -10.74 6.35 -20.06
CA ILE A 104 -11.47 5.20 -19.53
C ILE A 104 -11.91 5.51 -18.11
N GLU A 105 -13.18 5.42 -17.81
CA GLU A 105 -13.72 5.64 -16.47
C GLU A 105 -13.67 4.39 -15.58
N ASP A 106 -13.89 3.18 -16.13
CA ASP A 106 -13.75 1.90 -15.41
C ASP A 106 -13.06 0.84 -16.26
N LEU A 107 -12.03 0.18 -15.72
CA LEU A 107 -11.22 -0.81 -16.43
C LEU A 107 -12.00 -2.07 -16.83
N LEU A 108 -13.11 -2.38 -16.17
CA LEU A 108 -13.93 -3.56 -16.48
C LEU A 108 -14.91 -3.32 -17.65
N GLU A 109 -15.07 -2.07 -18.10
CA GLU A 109 -15.95 -1.71 -19.24
C GLU A 109 -15.26 -1.78 -20.60
N SER A 110 -13.93 -1.87 -20.63
CA SER A 110 -13.13 -1.69 -21.85
C SER A 110 -12.94 -2.97 -22.69
N ALA A 111 -14.01 -3.73 -22.92
CA ALA A 111 -13.95 -4.99 -23.69
C ALA A 111 -13.63 -4.80 -25.18
N ASP A 112 -13.89 -3.61 -25.75
CA ASP A 112 -13.72 -3.30 -27.19
C ASP A 112 -12.48 -2.42 -27.49
N ASP A 113 -11.59 -2.22 -26.50
CA ASP A 113 -10.45 -1.31 -26.63
C ASP A 113 -9.26 -1.92 -27.39
N ALA A 114 -8.40 -1.02 -27.87
CA ALA A 114 -7.15 -1.39 -28.55
C ALA A 114 -6.28 -2.34 -27.70
N PRO A 115 -5.54 -3.25 -28.33
CA PRO A 115 -4.77 -4.30 -27.67
C PRO A 115 -3.89 -3.82 -26.51
N VAL A 116 -3.20 -2.67 -26.67
CA VAL A 116 -2.33 -2.08 -25.62
C VAL A 116 -3.13 -1.64 -24.40
N ILE A 117 -4.37 -1.15 -24.57
CA ILE A 117 -5.23 -0.74 -23.48
C ILE A 117 -5.70 -1.97 -22.71
N ARG A 118 -6.16 -3.01 -23.40
CA ARG A 118 -6.54 -4.28 -22.79
C ARG A 118 -5.40 -4.85 -21.95
N MET A 119 -4.17 -4.76 -22.45
CA MET A 119 -2.98 -5.20 -21.72
C MET A 119 -2.75 -4.37 -20.44
N ILE A 120 -2.81 -3.03 -20.50
CA ILE A 120 -2.65 -2.17 -19.32
C ILE A 120 -3.75 -2.45 -18.31
N ASN A 121 -5.00 -2.58 -18.75
CA ASN A 121 -6.14 -2.85 -17.90
C ASN A 121 -6.01 -4.23 -17.22
N ALA A 122 -5.55 -5.25 -17.96
CA ALA A 122 -5.28 -6.57 -17.40
C ALA A 122 -4.17 -6.53 -16.36
N LEU A 123 -3.06 -5.81 -16.63
CA LEU A 123 -1.95 -5.64 -15.69
C LEU A 123 -2.39 -4.93 -14.41
N LEU A 124 -3.14 -3.83 -14.52
CA LEU A 124 -3.64 -3.09 -13.36
C LEU A 124 -4.64 -3.93 -12.53
N THR A 125 -5.58 -4.59 -13.21
CA THR A 125 -6.56 -5.46 -12.55
C THR A 125 -5.90 -6.63 -11.84
N GLN A 126 -4.94 -7.28 -12.49
CA GLN A 126 -4.19 -8.39 -11.89
C GLN A 126 -3.33 -7.91 -10.70
N ALA A 127 -2.64 -6.77 -10.84
CA ALA A 127 -1.83 -6.21 -9.78
C ALA A 127 -2.66 -5.88 -8.52
N LEU A 128 -3.86 -5.32 -8.70
CA LEU A 128 -4.79 -5.05 -7.59
C LEU A 128 -5.31 -6.34 -6.94
N ARG A 129 -5.64 -7.35 -7.75
CA ARG A 129 -6.07 -8.66 -7.25
C ARG A 129 -5.00 -9.37 -6.44
N GLU A 130 -3.72 -9.19 -6.82
CA GLU A 130 -2.58 -9.79 -6.16
C GLU A 130 -1.99 -8.89 -5.06
N GLU A 131 -2.66 -7.77 -4.73
CA GLU A 131 -2.21 -6.78 -3.73
C GLU A 131 -0.79 -6.29 -3.97
N ALA A 132 -0.42 -6.12 -5.26
CA ALA A 132 0.86 -5.58 -5.63
C ALA A 132 0.97 -4.10 -5.24
N SER A 133 2.09 -3.70 -4.67
CA SER A 133 2.37 -2.29 -4.37
C SER A 133 2.84 -1.51 -5.60
N ASP A 134 3.59 -2.16 -6.50
CA ASP A 134 4.16 -1.52 -7.67
C ASP A 134 4.12 -2.45 -8.89
N ILE A 135 3.92 -1.87 -10.07
CA ILE A 135 4.11 -2.50 -11.38
C ILE A 135 5.37 -1.89 -12.00
N HIS A 136 6.35 -2.70 -12.33
CA HIS A 136 7.56 -2.29 -13.01
C HIS A 136 7.48 -2.73 -14.47
N ILE A 137 7.68 -1.82 -15.40
CA ILE A 137 7.72 -2.07 -16.85
C ILE A 137 9.11 -1.68 -17.33
N GLU A 138 9.92 -2.67 -17.66
CA GLU A 138 11.37 -2.52 -17.84
C GLU A 138 11.80 -2.94 -19.23
N PRO A 139 12.44 -2.03 -20.00
CA PRO A 139 12.99 -2.36 -21.30
C PRO A 139 14.38 -2.99 -21.16
N PHE A 140 14.58 -4.11 -21.84
CA PHE A 140 15.89 -4.72 -22.06
C PHE A 140 16.23 -4.70 -23.55
N GLU A 141 17.35 -5.26 -23.92
CA GLU A 141 17.85 -5.23 -25.30
C GLU A 141 16.85 -5.86 -26.30
N GLN A 142 16.32 -7.04 -25.99
CA GLN A 142 15.46 -7.81 -26.89
C GLN A 142 14.03 -7.96 -26.39
N VAL A 143 13.77 -7.77 -25.11
CA VAL A 143 12.47 -8.00 -24.47
C VAL A 143 12.09 -6.82 -23.56
N SER A 144 10.82 -6.68 -23.31
CA SER A 144 10.31 -5.93 -22.16
C SER A 144 9.97 -6.91 -21.05
N VAL A 145 10.12 -6.51 -19.79
CA VAL A 145 9.72 -7.34 -18.64
C VAL A 145 8.77 -6.54 -17.78
N VAL A 146 7.62 -7.12 -17.45
CA VAL A 146 6.68 -6.57 -16.48
C VAL A 146 6.79 -7.38 -15.20
N ARG A 147 7.05 -6.69 -14.10
CA ARG A 147 7.17 -7.29 -12.76
C ARG A 147 6.25 -6.62 -11.78
N PHE A 148 5.65 -7.40 -10.91
CA PHE A 148 4.91 -6.89 -9.77
C PHE A 148 5.77 -6.95 -8.50
N ARG A 149 5.61 -5.95 -7.64
CA ARG A 149 6.13 -6.02 -6.27
C ARG A 149 4.99 -6.44 -5.37
N VAL A 150 5.03 -7.68 -4.90
CA VAL A 150 4.05 -8.25 -3.97
C VAL A 150 4.79 -8.56 -2.66
N ASP A 151 4.25 -8.11 -1.53
CA ASP A 151 4.87 -8.26 -0.21
C ASP A 151 6.36 -7.87 -0.16
N GLY A 152 6.72 -6.80 -0.87
CA GLY A 152 8.08 -6.27 -0.95
C GLY A 152 9.01 -7.00 -1.92
N ALA A 153 8.63 -8.16 -2.48
CA ALA A 153 9.42 -8.93 -3.44
C ALA A 153 8.99 -8.67 -4.89
N LEU A 154 9.94 -8.53 -5.80
CA LEU A 154 9.67 -8.45 -7.24
C LEU A 154 9.46 -9.84 -7.83
N ARG A 155 8.43 -9.95 -8.68
CA ARG A 155 8.06 -11.19 -9.37
C ARG A 155 7.78 -10.90 -10.84
N ASP A 156 8.36 -11.68 -11.76
CA ASP A 156 8.07 -11.59 -13.20
C ASP A 156 6.61 -12.03 -13.43
N ILE A 157 5.88 -11.22 -14.19
CA ILE A 157 4.48 -11.50 -14.57
C ILE A 157 4.39 -11.87 -16.03
N VAL A 158 4.95 -11.03 -16.91
CA VAL A 158 4.90 -11.23 -18.35
C VAL A 158 6.10 -10.58 -19.03
N ARG A 159 6.50 -11.11 -20.20
CA ARG A 159 7.63 -10.63 -20.99
C ARG A 159 7.18 -10.27 -22.41
N PRO A 160 6.55 -9.10 -22.61
CA PRO A 160 6.09 -8.70 -23.93
C PRO A 160 7.26 -8.45 -24.88
N LYS A 161 7.01 -8.59 -26.19
CA LYS A 161 7.97 -8.26 -27.24
C LYS A 161 8.38 -6.79 -27.14
N LYS A 162 9.64 -6.51 -27.45
CA LYS A 162 10.21 -5.15 -27.44
C LYS A 162 9.40 -4.15 -28.25
N ALA A 163 8.80 -4.58 -29.36
CA ALA A 163 7.99 -3.73 -30.25
C ALA A 163 6.78 -3.08 -29.52
N ILE A 164 6.20 -3.76 -28.53
CA ILE A 164 5.03 -3.26 -27.80
C ILE A 164 5.43 -2.25 -26.71
N HIS A 165 6.68 -2.30 -26.24
CA HIS A 165 7.13 -1.51 -25.09
C HIS A 165 6.89 0.00 -25.25
N ALA A 166 7.28 0.57 -26.41
CA ALA A 166 7.14 2.01 -26.65
C ALA A 166 5.67 2.46 -26.63
N SER A 167 4.76 1.65 -27.18
CA SER A 167 3.32 1.93 -27.19
C SER A 167 2.74 1.83 -25.79
N LEU A 168 3.18 0.85 -25.01
CA LEU A 168 2.77 0.68 -23.60
C LEU A 168 3.17 1.90 -22.77
N ILE A 169 4.43 2.34 -22.86
CA ILE A 169 4.91 3.54 -22.15
C ILE A 169 4.17 4.80 -22.60
N SER A 170 3.98 4.99 -23.92
CA SER A 170 3.26 6.15 -24.45
C SER A 170 1.83 6.22 -23.90
N ARG A 171 1.13 5.08 -23.85
CA ARG A 171 -0.23 5.04 -23.30
C ARG A 171 -0.26 5.34 -21.80
N ILE A 172 0.67 4.80 -21.03
CA ILE A 172 0.82 5.12 -19.60
C ILE A 172 1.07 6.61 -19.39
N LYS A 173 1.92 7.23 -20.23
CA LYS A 173 2.16 8.68 -20.18
C LYS A 173 0.89 9.49 -20.45
N ILE A 174 0.10 9.10 -21.45
CA ILE A 174 -1.19 9.75 -21.75
C ILE A 174 -2.10 9.67 -20.52
N MET A 175 -2.28 8.49 -19.95
CA MET A 175 -3.13 8.27 -18.78
C MET A 175 -2.65 9.09 -17.57
N ALA A 176 -1.33 9.27 -17.42
CA ALA A 176 -0.71 10.02 -16.34
C ALA A 176 -0.55 11.53 -16.63
N GLN A 177 -1.04 12.02 -17.78
CA GLN A 177 -0.92 13.41 -18.26
C GLN A 177 0.55 13.88 -18.37
N LEU A 178 1.43 12.99 -18.82
CA LEU A 178 2.85 13.24 -19.06
C LEU A 178 3.13 13.58 -20.53
N ASP A 179 4.25 14.24 -20.80
CA ASP A 179 4.70 14.56 -22.16
C ASP A 179 5.21 13.31 -22.88
N ILE A 180 4.50 12.91 -23.96
CA ILE A 180 4.84 11.72 -24.76
C ILE A 180 6.08 11.99 -25.62
N ALA A 181 6.29 13.23 -26.05
CA ALA A 181 7.38 13.60 -26.93
C ALA A 181 8.73 13.65 -26.20
N GLU A 182 8.72 14.04 -24.91
CA GLU A 182 9.94 14.07 -24.09
C GLU A 182 10.27 12.67 -23.56
N LYS A 183 11.38 12.09 -24.03
CA LYS A 183 11.85 10.73 -23.69
C LYS A 183 13.23 10.72 -23.02
N ARG A 184 13.81 11.89 -22.77
CA ARG A 184 15.19 12.07 -22.28
C ARG A 184 15.22 12.46 -20.81
N LEU A 185 14.10 12.92 -20.26
CA LEU A 185 13.99 13.38 -18.88
C LEU A 185 13.05 12.47 -18.07
N PRO A 186 13.32 12.25 -16.79
CA PRO A 186 12.37 11.61 -15.89
C PRO A 186 11.07 12.44 -15.79
N GLN A 187 9.94 11.74 -15.69
CA GLN A 187 8.65 12.38 -15.52
C GLN A 187 7.84 11.66 -14.45
N ASP A 188 7.11 12.42 -13.64
CA ASP A 188 6.23 11.91 -12.60
C ASP A 188 4.82 12.43 -12.82
N GLY A 189 3.84 11.54 -12.69
CA GLY A 189 2.42 11.83 -12.90
C GLY A 189 1.51 10.93 -12.06
N ARG A 190 0.20 11.09 -12.26
CA ARG A 190 -0.82 10.35 -11.52
C ARG A 190 -1.93 9.91 -12.45
N ILE A 191 -2.42 8.69 -12.25
CA ILE A 191 -3.59 8.15 -12.92
C ILE A 191 -4.65 7.92 -11.84
N THR A 192 -5.83 8.48 -12.02
CA THR A 192 -7.00 8.13 -11.21
C THR A 192 -7.94 7.32 -12.09
N LEU A 193 -8.31 6.13 -11.64
CA LEU A 193 -9.15 5.20 -12.39
C LEU A 193 -10.09 4.43 -11.44
N ARG A 194 -11.05 3.71 -12.00
CA ARG A 194 -11.92 2.81 -11.24
C ARG A 194 -11.70 1.36 -11.67
N VAL A 195 -11.71 0.46 -10.71
CA VAL A 195 -11.66 -0.98 -10.96
C VAL A 195 -12.79 -1.65 -10.18
N GLY A 196 -13.78 -2.17 -10.90
CA GLY A 196 -14.98 -2.72 -10.26
C GLY A 196 -15.75 -1.72 -9.40
N GLY A 197 -15.79 -0.45 -9.83
CA GLY A 197 -16.44 0.64 -9.10
C GLY A 197 -15.59 1.29 -8.01
N LYS A 198 -14.48 0.68 -7.59
CA LYS A 198 -13.57 1.21 -6.56
C LYS A 198 -12.59 2.21 -7.14
N PRO A 199 -12.43 3.41 -6.55
CA PRO A 199 -11.43 4.37 -7.00
C PRO A 199 -10.03 3.88 -6.63
N VAL A 200 -9.12 3.91 -7.60
CA VAL A 200 -7.71 3.56 -7.45
C VAL A 200 -6.86 4.71 -7.97
N ASP A 201 -5.91 5.15 -7.17
CA ASP A 201 -4.89 6.09 -7.60
C ASP A 201 -3.59 5.35 -7.90
N VAL A 202 -2.97 5.71 -9.01
CA VAL A 202 -1.70 5.15 -9.43
C VAL A 202 -0.71 6.28 -9.65
N ARG A 203 0.41 6.28 -8.92
CA ARG A 203 1.53 7.17 -9.20
C ARG A 203 2.41 6.53 -10.26
N VAL A 204 2.75 7.31 -11.26
CA VAL A 204 3.56 6.87 -12.40
C VAL A 204 4.87 7.65 -12.37
N SER A 205 5.98 6.94 -12.41
CA SER A 205 7.30 7.53 -12.64
C SER A 205 7.93 6.89 -13.86
N THR A 206 8.41 7.71 -14.82
CA THR A 206 9.13 7.25 -16.00
C THR A 206 10.59 7.70 -15.93
N LEU A 207 11.49 6.81 -16.33
CA LEU A 207 12.92 7.07 -16.33
C LEU A 207 13.55 6.61 -17.65
N PRO A 208 14.27 7.49 -18.38
CA PRO A 208 15.06 7.11 -19.54
C PRO A 208 16.13 6.07 -19.20
N THR A 209 16.24 5.02 -19.99
CA THR A 209 17.31 4.01 -19.89
C THR A 209 17.93 3.73 -21.25
N GLY A 210 19.04 2.99 -21.30
CA GLY A 210 19.74 2.66 -22.54
C GLY A 210 18.91 1.89 -23.56
N HIS A 211 17.81 1.23 -23.15
CA HIS A 211 16.97 0.43 -24.02
C HIS A 211 15.53 0.97 -24.19
N GLY A 212 15.26 2.19 -23.73
CA GLY A 212 13.97 2.87 -23.76
C GLY A 212 13.59 3.41 -22.39
N GLU A 213 12.39 3.96 -22.25
CA GLU A 213 11.91 4.46 -20.98
C GLU A 213 11.42 3.30 -20.08
N ARG A 214 11.87 3.27 -18.85
CA ARG A 214 11.32 2.42 -17.80
C ARG A 214 10.15 3.14 -17.16
N ALA A 215 9.10 2.43 -16.78
CA ALA A 215 8.02 2.98 -15.95
C ALA A 215 7.83 2.15 -14.67
N VAL A 216 7.50 2.86 -13.60
CA VAL A 216 7.05 2.27 -12.34
C VAL A 216 5.69 2.88 -11.98
N LEU A 217 4.70 2.02 -11.80
CA LEU A 217 3.35 2.40 -11.41
C LEU A 217 3.14 1.94 -9.97
N ARG A 218 3.04 2.88 -9.03
CA ARG A 218 2.73 2.59 -7.63
C ARG A 218 1.23 2.67 -7.41
N LEU A 219 0.64 1.55 -6.98
CA LEU A 219 -0.77 1.45 -6.69
C LEU A 219 -1.04 1.97 -5.27
N LEU A 220 -1.96 2.94 -5.16
CA LEU A 220 -2.39 3.52 -3.89
C LEU A 220 -3.82 3.06 -3.62
N ASP A 221 -3.99 2.19 -2.63
CA ASP A 221 -5.32 1.77 -2.19
C ASP A 221 -5.93 2.86 -1.30
N LYS A 222 -6.99 3.52 -1.78
CA LYS A 222 -7.73 4.53 -1.01
C LYS A 222 -8.62 3.92 0.09
N GLU A 223 -8.94 2.64 -0.03
CA GLU A 223 -9.72 1.91 0.97
C GLU A 223 -8.84 1.22 2.00
N GLY A 224 -7.56 1.59 2.10
CA GLY A 224 -6.67 1.12 3.17
C GLY A 224 -7.43 1.19 4.48
N GLY A 225 -8.01 0.05 4.90
CA GLY A 225 -9.06 -0.03 5.91
C GLY A 225 -8.66 0.72 7.17
N ARG A 226 -9.61 1.17 7.96
CA ARG A 226 -9.39 1.73 9.30
C ARG A 226 -8.42 0.80 10.03
N LEU A 227 -7.13 1.12 9.92
CA LEU A 227 -6.08 0.34 10.56
C LEU A 227 -6.14 0.69 12.03
N ASP A 228 -6.68 -0.21 12.79
CA ASP A 228 -6.57 -0.21 14.25
C ASP A 228 -5.14 -0.63 14.61
N LEU A 229 -4.57 -0.02 15.66
CA LEU A 229 -3.25 -0.37 16.19
C LEU A 229 -3.13 -1.89 16.46
N GLY A 230 -4.18 -2.53 16.97
CA GLY A 230 -4.22 -3.97 17.20
C GLY A 230 -3.99 -4.84 15.96
N HIS A 231 -4.26 -4.32 14.76
CA HIS A 231 -4.03 -5.04 13.49
C HIS A 231 -2.62 -4.89 12.94
N LEU A 232 -1.80 -3.98 13.51
CA LEU A 232 -0.42 -3.77 13.07
C LEU A 232 0.52 -4.91 13.48
N GLY A 233 0.09 -5.73 14.43
CA GLY A 233 0.85 -6.86 14.93
C GLY A 233 1.87 -6.48 16.00
N MET A 234 1.67 -5.40 16.74
CA MET A 234 2.42 -5.11 17.97
C MET A 234 2.13 -6.17 19.04
N SER A 235 3.10 -6.50 19.88
CA SER A 235 2.80 -7.28 21.08
C SER A 235 1.97 -6.45 22.04
N PRO A 236 1.13 -7.06 22.90
CA PRO A 236 0.24 -6.30 23.79
C PRO A 236 0.97 -5.28 24.68
N ASP A 237 2.19 -5.60 25.10
CA ASP A 237 3.03 -4.71 25.91
C ASP A 237 3.50 -3.49 25.09
N VAL A 238 3.98 -3.73 23.86
CA VAL A 238 4.45 -2.68 22.95
C VAL A 238 3.28 -1.81 22.51
N GLU A 239 2.12 -2.42 22.20
CA GLU A 239 0.90 -1.68 21.85
C GLU A 239 0.47 -0.76 22.98
N LYS A 240 0.43 -1.26 24.22
CA LYS A 240 0.09 -0.47 25.39
C LYS A 240 1.05 0.69 25.62
N GLN A 241 2.36 0.42 25.56
CA GLN A 241 3.38 1.46 25.72
C GLN A 241 3.32 2.51 24.59
N PHE A 242 3.08 2.08 23.34
CA PHE A 242 2.91 2.99 22.23
C PHE A 242 1.66 3.87 22.41
N ASP A 243 0.58 3.28 22.89
CA ASP A 243 -0.66 3.99 23.23
C ASP A 243 -0.46 5.05 24.31
N GLU A 244 0.28 4.70 25.35
CA GLU A 244 0.66 5.64 26.41
C GLU A 244 1.52 6.80 25.87
N LEU A 245 2.43 6.54 24.92
CA LEU A 245 3.25 7.58 24.30
C LEU A 245 2.42 8.55 23.45
N ILE A 246 1.53 8.05 22.60
CA ILE A 246 0.72 8.89 21.74
C ILE A 246 -0.41 9.61 22.47
N SER A 247 -0.70 9.21 23.70
CA SER A 247 -1.70 9.86 24.57
C SER A 247 -1.10 10.98 25.42
N GLN A 248 0.21 11.26 25.29
CA GLN A 248 0.85 12.37 26.02
C GLN A 248 0.36 13.71 25.46
N PRO A 249 0.21 14.74 26.30
CA PRO A 249 -0.26 16.05 25.85
C PRO A 249 0.73 16.79 24.95
N HIS A 250 2.02 16.50 25.06
CA HIS A 250 3.08 17.09 24.25
C HIS A 250 4.32 16.19 24.24
N GLY A 251 5.22 16.43 23.30
CA GLY A 251 6.46 15.68 23.12
C GLY A 251 6.60 15.15 21.70
N ILE A 252 7.66 14.39 21.45
CA ILE A 252 7.93 13.78 20.16
C ILE A 252 7.90 12.27 20.28
N VAL A 253 7.13 11.61 19.44
CA VAL A 253 7.18 10.16 19.19
C VAL A 253 7.70 9.93 17.78
N LEU A 254 8.79 9.17 17.67
CA LEU A 254 9.41 8.84 16.39
C LEU A 254 9.06 7.42 15.96
N VAL A 255 8.78 7.25 14.68
CA VAL A 255 8.69 5.94 14.03
C VAL A 255 9.80 5.83 13.00
N THR A 256 10.66 4.83 13.12
CA THR A 256 11.82 4.68 12.24
C THR A 256 11.85 3.34 11.53
N GLY A 257 12.59 3.29 10.44
CA GLY A 257 12.78 2.11 9.60
C GLY A 257 13.02 2.48 8.13
N PRO A 258 13.44 1.53 7.28
CA PRO A 258 13.61 1.78 5.85
C PRO A 258 12.28 2.06 5.15
N THR A 259 12.38 2.41 3.87
CA THR A 259 11.20 2.52 3.00
C THR A 259 10.47 1.17 2.93
N GLY A 260 9.14 1.21 3.04
CA GLY A 260 8.31 -0.01 3.01
C GLY A 260 8.25 -0.78 4.32
N SER A 261 8.74 -0.24 5.44
CA SER A 261 8.61 -0.87 6.76
C SER A 261 7.25 -0.64 7.44
N GLY A 262 6.35 0.13 6.83
CA GLY A 262 5.00 0.38 7.34
C GLY A 262 4.89 1.59 8.28
N LYS A 263 5.88 2.50 8.32
CA LYS A 263 5.88 3.69 9.19
C LYS A 263 4.62 4.54 9.05
N THR A 264 4.28 4.92 7.82
CA THR A 264 3.07 5.72 7.53
C THR A 264 1.81 5.01 8.01
N THR A 265 1.72 3.71 7.79
CA THR A 265 0.60 2.88 8.26
C THR A 265 0.43 2.95 9.78
N SER A 266 1.54 2.83 10.53
CA SER A 266 1.51 2.92 12.00
C SER A 266 1.15 4.32 12.48
N LEU A 267 1.67 5.37 11.84
CA LEU A 267 1.31 6.75 12.17
C LEU A 267 -0.15 7.05 11.83
N TYR A 268 -0.65 6.59 10.69
CA TYR A 268 -2.06 6.78 10.33
C TYR A 268 -3.01 6.04 11.26
N ALA A 269 -2.65 4.85 11.73
CA ALA A 269 -3.39 4.14 12.78
C ALA A 269 -3.41 4.92 14.11
N ALA A 270 -2.26 5.50 14.50
CA ALA A 270 -2.18 6.37 15.67
C ALA A 270 -3.05 7.63 15.51
N LEU A 271 -2.97 8.32 14.36
CA LEU A 271 -3.80 9.48 14.08
C LEU A 271 -5.29 9.14 14.07
N SER A 272 -5.68 8.01 13.51
CA SER A 272 -7.07 7.56 13.49
C SER A 272 -7.61 7.31 14.90
N LYS A 273 -6.77 6.81 15.80
CA LYS A 273 -7.13 6.62 17.23
C LYS A 273 -7.25 7.93 17.98
N LEU A 274 -6.34 8.88 17.69
CA LEU A 274 -6.31 10.21 18.35
C LEU A 274 -7.36 11.18 17.79
N ASN A 275 -7.96 10.85 16.65
CA ASN A 275 -8.88 11.72 15.92
C ASN A 275 -10.23 11.79 16.65
N ALA A 276 -10.42 12.85 17.40
CA ALA A 276 -11.66 13.16 18.10
C ALA A 276 -12.18 14.54 17.65
N PRO A 277 -13.50 14.81 17.76
CA PRO A 277 -14.07 16.09 17.30
C PRO A 277 -13.47 17.35 17.95
N ALA A 278 -12.84 17.21 19.13
CA ALA A 278 -12.20 18.29 19.85
C ALA A 278 -10.68 18.40 19.61
N THR A 279 -10.11 17.58 18.74
CA THR A 279 -8.66 17.51 18.49
C THR A 279 -8.34 18.00 17.09
N ASN A 280 -7.51 19.03 16.98
CA ASN A 280 -7.03 19.53 15.69
C ASN A 280 -5.74 18.82 15.29
N ILE A 281 -5.84 17.90 14.34
CA ILE A 281 -4.72 17.11 13.82
C ILE A 281 -4.31 17.64 12.45
N LEU A 282 -3.05 18.05 12.32
CA LEU A 282 -2.50 18.54 11.06
C LEU A 282 -1.26 17.73 10.66
N THR A 283 -1.12 17.45 9.35
CA THR A 283 0.02 16.71 8.83
C THR A 283 0.75 17.46 7.74
N VAL A 284 2.03 17.13 7.55
CA VAL A 284 2.82 17.49 6.37
C VAL A 284 3.51 16.25 5.82
N GLU A 285 3.29 15.97 4.52
CA GLU A 285 3.61 14.68 3.91
C GLU A 285 4.22 14.84 2.50
N ASP A 286 5.03 13.88 2.10
CA ASP A 286 5.66 13.83 0.75
C ASP A 286 5.63 12.41 0.18
N PRO A 287 4.52 12.05 -0.45
CA PRO A 287 3.22 12.70 -0.51
C PRO A 287 2.20 12.11 0.49
N ILE A 288 0.96 12.65 0.50
CA ILE A 288 -0.17 12.04 1.20
C ILE A 288 -0.45 10.67 0.57
N GLU A 289 -0.46 9.59 1.37
CA GLU A 289 -0.72 8.24 0.87
C GLU A 289 -2.23 8.01 0.63
N TYR A 290 -3.07 8.37 1.58
CA TYR A 290 -4.53 8.40 1.44
C TYR A 290 -5.13 9.42 2.43
N GLU A 291 -6.36 9.85 2.15
CA GLU A 291 -7.05 10.85 2.96
C GLU A 291 -7.57 10.24 4.26
N LEU A 292 -7.29 10.92 5.37
CA LEU A 292 -7.85 10.62 6.69
C LEU A 292 -8.98 11.60 7.01
N ALA A 293 -10.20 11.08 7.18
CA ALA A 293 -11.33 11.92 7.54
C ALA A 293 -11.08 12.62 8.89
N GLY A 294 -11.28 13.94 8.94
CA GLY A 294 -11.09 14.74 10.16
C GLY A 294 -9.65 15.17 10.43
N VAL A 295 -8.70 14.86 9.54
CA VAL A 295 -7.29 15.27 9.62
C VAL A 295 -6.97 16.28 8.52
N GLY A 296 -6.35 17.40 8.87
CA GLY A 296 -5.89 18.41 7.91
C GLY A 296 -4.54 18.02 7.32
N GLN A 297 -4.54 17.41 6.11
CA GLN A 297 -3.33 16.90 5.48
C GLN A 297 -2.76 17.91 4.47
N THR A 298 -1.48 18.26 4.61
CA THR A 298 -0.75 19.16 3.72
C THR A 298 0.32 18.41 2.96
N GLN A 299 0.32 18.48 1.63
CA GLN A 299 1.35 17.85 0.81
C GLN A 299 2.45 18.82 0.45
N VAL A 300 3.70 18.38 0.57
CA VAL A 300 4.89 19.06 0.05
C VAL A 300 4.78 19.25 -1.46
N ASN A 301 5.14 20.42 -1.95
CA ASN A 301 5.11 20.75 -3.37
C ASN A 301 6.36 21.57 -3.78
N PRO A 302 7.41 20.93 -4.29
CA PRO A 302 8.64 21.61 -4.68
C PRO A 302 8.46 22.66 -5.79
N ARG A 303 7.44 22.51 -6.65
CA ARG A 303 7.19 23.44 -7.78
C ARG A 303 6.84 24.86 -7.30
N ILE A 304 6.25 24.96 -6.12
CA ILE A 304 5.88 26.25 -5.49
C ILE A 304 6.70 26.50 -4.22
N ASP A 305 7.81 25.78 -4.05
CA ASP A 305 8.71 25.88 -2.91
C ASP A 305 8.02 25.64 -1.54
N MET A 306 6.99 24.77 -1.52
CA MET A 306 6.34 24.30 -0.31
C MET A 306 7.13 23.11 0.23
N THR A 307 8.10 23.38 1.10
CA THR A 307 8.94 22.36 1.77
C THR A 307 8.32 21.91 3.09
N PHE A 308 8.85 20.80 3.68
CA PHE A 308 8.46 20.36 5.02
C PHE A 308 8.56 21.48 6.06
N ALA A 309 9.69 22.19 6.11
CA ALA A 309 9.91 23.28 7.05
C ALA A 309 8.91 24.44 6.87
N LYS A 310 8.63 24.84 5.62
CA LYS A 310 7.66 25.92 5.33
C LYS A 310 6.24 25.52 5.71
N ALA A 311 5.82 24.32 5.35
CA ALA A 311 4.50 23.79 5.71
C ALA A 311 4.34 23.68 7.23
N LEU A 312 5.34 23.14 7.92
CA LEU A 312 5.32 22.97 9.37
C LEU A 312 5.22 24.32 10.12
N ARG A 313 5.97 25.35 9.68
CA ARG A 313 5.81 26.71 10.22
C ARG A 313 4.41 27.29 9.99
N ALA A 314 3.76 26.95 8.89
CA ALA A 314 2.39 27.39 8.63
C ALA A 314 1.40 26.64 9.52
N ILE A 315 1.56 25.32 9.68
CA ILE A 315 0.75 24.46 10.55
C ILE A 315 0.76 24.96 11.99
N LEU A 316 1.90 25.37 12.54
CA LEU A 316 2.01 25.91 13.89
C LEU A 316 1.19 27.21 14.13
N ARG A 317 0.69 27.86 13.09
CA ARG A 317 -0.22 29.01 13.20
C ARG A 317 -1.69 28.65 12.96
N GLN A 318 -2.00 27.38 12.84
CA GLN A 318 -3.35 26.86 12.62
C GLN A 318 -3.95 26.18 13.88
N ASP A 319 -3.39 26.51 15.05
CA ASP A 319 -3.85 26.01 16.34
C ASP A 319 -3.93 24.46 16.40
N PRO A 320 -2.84 23.74 16.07
CA PRO A 320 -2.83 22.29 16.11
C PRO A 320 -2.69 21.77 17.54
N ASP A 321 -3.34 20.66 17.87
CA ASP A 321 -3.05 19.86 19.07
C ASP A 321 -1.98 18.79 18.75
N ILE A 322 -2.12 18.15 17.57
CA ILE A 322 -1.26 17.06 17.12
C ILE A 322 -0.71 17.39 15.74
N ILE A 323 0.58 17.20 15.58
CA ILE A 323 1.28 17.43 14.31
C ILE A 323 1.93 16.12 13.85
N MET A 324 1.68 15.70 12.61
CA MET A 324 2.41 14.58 12.01
C MET A 324 3.32 15.09 10.89
N ILE A 325 4.59 14.70 10.96
CA ILE A 325 5.62 15.02 9.97
C ILE A 325 5.96 13.72 9.25
N GLY A 326 5.63 13.64 7.97
CA GLY A 326 5.85 12.43 7.15
C GLY A 326 7.28 11.92 7.25
N GLU A 327 8.27 12.81 7.20
CA GLU A 327 9.67 12.47 7.49
C GLU A 327 10.51 13.71 7.87
N ILE A 328 11.51 13.49 8.70
CA ILE A 328 12.53 14.50 9.04
C ILE A 328 13.80 14.17 8.25
N ARG A 329 14.14 15.05 7.27
CA ARG A 329 15.32 14.89 6.40
C ARG A 329 16.46 15.84 6.74
N ASP A 330 16.15 16.99 7.33
CA ASP A 330 17.07 18.09 7.53
C ASP A 330 16.95 18.72 8.93
N LEU A 331 17.98 19.46 9.32
CA LEU A 331 18.09 20.11 10.61
C LEU A 331 16.95 21.12 10.83
N GLU A 332 16.54 21.87 9.81
CA GLU A 332 15.51 22.90 9.93
C GLU A 332 14.17 22.29 10.33
N THR A 333 13.76 21.22 9.65
CA THR A 333 12.54 20.46 9.97
C THR A 333 12.62 19.86 11.38
N ALA A 334 13.78 19.28 11.74
CA ALA A 334 14.00 18.70 13.07
C ALA A 334 13.90 19.76 14.20
N GLN A 335 14.49 20.93 14.01
CA GLN A 335 14.42 22.03 14.98
C GLN A 335 12.99 22.52 15.19
N ILE A 336 12.21 22.68 14.11
CA ILE A 336 10.83 23.12 14.21
C ILE A 336 9.97 22.04 14.93
N ALA A 337 10.20 20.77 14.66
CA ALA A 337 9.52 19.65 15.32
C ALA A 337 9.79 19.63 16.84
N VAL A 338 11.06 19.78 17.24
CA VAL A 338 11.47 19.89 18.65
C VAL A 338 10.84 21.12 19.31
N GLN A 339 10.90 22.28 18.65
CA GLN A 339 10.31 23.50 19.18
C GLN A 339 8.78 23.35 19.35
N ALA A 340 8.08 22.76 18.40
CA ALA A 340 6.65 22.49 18.48
C ALA A 340 6.31 21.65 19.73
N SER A 341 7.07 20.58 19.97
CA SER A 341 6.85 19.72 21.12
C SER A 341 7.09 20.42 22.46
N LEU A 342 8.06 21.31 22.54
CA LEU A 342 8.35 22.10 23.74
C LEU A 342 7.33 23.22 24.00
N THR A 343 6.60 23.62 22.95
CA THR A 343 5.51 24.62 23.05
C THR A 343 4.13 23.99 23.29
N GLY A 344 4.06 22.71 23.59
CA GLY A 344 2.83 22.06 24.07
C GLY A 344 2.12 21.19 23.05
N HIS A 345 2.74 20.84 21.89
CA HIS A 345 2.13 20.01 20.87
C HIS A 345 2.66 18.57 20.93
N LEU A 346 1.80 17.59 20.63
CA LEU A 346 2.25 16.24 20.35
C LEU A 346 2.73 16.15 18.90
N VAL A 347 3.97 15.74 18.72
CA VAL A 347 4.58 15.61 17.39
C VAL A 347 4.85 14.14 17.10
N LEU A 348 4.27 13.63 16.02
CA LEU A 348 4.54 12.30 15.47
C LEU A 348 5.40 12.48 14.22
N ALA A 349 6.53 11.79 14.11
CA ALA A 349 7.39 11.95 12.93
C ALA A 349 8.08 10.67 12.53
N THR A 350 8.56 10.61 11.27
CA THR A 350 9.39 9.48 10.85
C THR A 350 10.83 9.88 10.58
N LEU A 351 11.70 8.89 10.77
CA LEU A 351 13.12 8.91 10.38
C LEU A 351 13.45 7.67 9.54
N HIS A 352 14.58 7.73 8.84
CA HIS A 352 15.16 6.61 8.11
C HIS A 352 16.43 6.11 8.82
N THR A 353 16.27 5.41 9.93
CA THR A 353 17.36 4.71 10.64
C THR A 353 17.01 3.23 10.80
N ASN A 354 18.00 2.42 11.20
CA ASN A 354 17.84 0.96 11.23
C ASN A 354 17.18 0.46 12.51
N ASP A 355 17.35 1.15 13.61
CA ASP A 355 16.85 0.81 14.94
C ASP A 355 16.49 2.07 15.73
N SER A 356 15.99 1.91 16.95
CA SER A 356 15.49 3.01 17.77
C SER A 356 16.63 3.86 18.37
N ALA A 357 17.73 3.28 18.77
CA ALA A 357 18.87 4.01 19.34
C ALA A 357 19.57 4.87 18.28
N SER A 358 19.73 4.34 17.06
CA SER A 358 20.30 5.09 15.94
C SER A 358 19.43 6.28 15.49
N ALA A 359 18.13 6.28 15.78
CA ALA A 359 17.28 7.45 15.54
C ALA A 359 17.65 8.62 16.46
N VAL A 360 18.00 8.35 17.70
CA VAL A 360 18.44 9.35 18.68
C VAL A 360 19.74 9.98 18.23
N THR A 361 20.77 9.15 17.96
CA THR A 361 22.09 9.64 17.50
C THR A 361 21.97 10.38 16.17
N ARG A 362 21.09 9.96 15.26
CA ARG A 362 20.84 10.65 14.00
C ARG A 362 20.36 12.09 14.19
N LEU A 363 19.47 12.35 15.13
CA LEU A 363 19.02 13.73 15.42
C LEU A 363 20.13 14.58 16.04
N LEU A 364 20.95 13.99 16.91
CA LEU A 364 22.13 14.66 17.47
C LEU A 364 23.17 14.99 16.39
N ASP A 365 23.40 14.05 15.46
CA ASP A 365 24.33 14.24 14.31
C ASP A 365 23.80 15.28 13.31
N MET A 366 22.49 15.40 13.17
CA MET A 366 21.87 16.47 12.38
C MET A 366 22.07 17.86 13.00
N GLY A 367 22.47 17.94 14.27
CA GLY A 367 22.75 19.21 14.97
C GLY A 367 21.65 19.63 15.96
N ILE A 368 20.74 18.73 16.36
CA ILE A 368 19.83 19.01 17.46
C ILE A 368 20.60 19.03 18.78
N GLU A 369 20.38 20.08 19.57
CA GLU A 369 21.02 20.19 20.88
C GLU A 369 20.52 19.11 21.85
N PRO A 370 21.44 18.39 22.56
CA PRO A 370 21.09 17.27 23.41
C PRO A 370 20.05 17.60 24.47
N PHE A 371 20.12 18.76 25.09
CA PHE A 371 19.17 19.19 26.12
C PHE A 371 17.75 19.40 25.57
N LEU A 372 17.63 19.85 24.33
CA LEU A 372 16.34 19.97 23.65
C LEU A 372 15.75 18.61 23.31
N LEU A 373 16.58 17.71 22.75
CA LEU A 373 16.14 16.37 22.39
C LEU A 373 15.74 15.55 23.62
N SER A 374 16.57 15.56 24.69
CA SER A 374 16.28 14.82 25.92
C SER A 374 15.00 15.28 26.64
N SER A 375 14.65 16.56 26.45
CA SER A 375 13.43 17.15 27.07
C SER A 375 12.18 16.93 26.23
N SER A 376 12.31 16.73 24.91
CA SER A 376 11.18 16.63 23.99
C SER A 376 10.84 15.20 23.56
N LEU A 377 11.82 14.30 23.46
CA LEU A 377 11.63 12.94 22.98
C LEU A 377 10.92 12.09 24.03
N LEU A 378 9.80 11.48 23.66
CA LEU A 378 9.03 10.53 24.49
C LEU A 378 9.45 9.09 24.24
N GLY A 379 9.67 8.74 22.97
CA GLY A 379 10.11 7.40 22.59
C GLY A 379 10.31 7.26 21.10
N VAL A 380 10.91 6.12 20.71
CA VAL A 380 11.20 5.76 19.33
C VAL A 380 10.74 4.35 19.06
N VAL A 381 9.89 4.17 18.05
CA VAL A 381 9.47 2.87 17.54
C VAL A 381 10.26 2.55 16.28
N ALA A 382 11.13 1.56 16.32
CA ALA A 382 11.72 1.01 15.11
C ALA A 382 10.89 -0.16 14.59
N GLN A 383 10.71 -0.24 13.27
CA GLN A 383 9.75 -1.13 12.64
C GLN A 383 10.30 -1.78 11.36
N ARG A 384 10.01 -3.07 11.21
CA ARG A 384 10.21 -3.84 9.97
C ARG A 384 8.95 -4.64 9.69
N LEU A 385 8.80 -5.10 8.44
CA LEU A 385 7.76 -6.04 8.04
C LEU A 385 8.38 -7.37 7.65
N VAL A 386 7.86 -8.45 8.24
CA VAL A 386 8.13 -9.83 7.82
C VAL A 386 6.94 -10.37 7.02
N ARG A 387 7.21 -11.19 6.00
CA ARG A 387 6.16 -11.86 5.23
C ARG A 387 5.55 -12.97 6.06
N LYS A 388 4.24 -13.08 6.03
CA LYS A 388 3.51 -14.18 6.68
C LYS A 388 3.55 -15.42 5.79
N LEU A 389 3.74 -16.58 6.39
CA LEU A 389 3.63 -17.86 5.71
C LEU A 389 2.23 -18.04 5.11
N CYS A 390 2.17 -18.53 3.89
CA CYS A 390 0.91 -18.83 3.23
C CYS A 390 0.16 -19.94 4.01
N PRO A 391 -1.04 -19.69 4.52
CA PRO A 391 -1.77 -20.65 5.33
C PRO A 391 -2.13 -21.95 4.56
N ALA A 392 -2.17 -21.86 3.22
CA ALA A 392 -2.53 -23.01 2.38
C ALA A 392 -1.38 -24.00 2.14
N CYS A 393 -0.12 -23.54 2.26
CA CYS A 393 1.03 -24.38 1.92
C CYS A 393 2.17 -24.39 2.95
N ARG A 394 2.06 -23.62 4.06
CA ARG A 394 3.05 -23.69 5.11
C ARG A 394 3.17 -25.11 5.67
N ARG A 395 4.37 -25.52 6.02
CA ARG A 395 4.66 -26.84 6.56
C ARG A 395 5.54 -26.72 7.80
N HIS A 396 5.24 -27.52 8.82
CA HIS A 396 6.08 -27.68 10.00
C HIS A 396 6.77 -29.05 9.91
N ASP A 397 8.08 -29.09 10.07
CA ASP A 397 8.89 -30.34 9.98
C ASP A 397 9.16 -31.01 11.34
N GLY A 398 8.60 -30.45 12.41
CA GLY A 398 8.82 -30.87 13.79
C GLY A 398 9.77 -29.93 14.56
N GLN A 399 10.52 -29.09 13.86
CA GLN A 399 11.43 -28.09 14.45
C GLN A 399 11.10 -26.66 14.01
N GLU A 400 10.91 -26.46 12.70
CA GLU A 400 10.67 -25.11 12.13
C GLU A 400 9.54 -25.13 11.10
N TRP A 401 8.99 -23.92 10.85
CA TRP A 401 8.02 -23.67 9.80
C TRP A 401 8.73 -23.31 8.50
N HIS A 402 8.24 -23.87 7.38
CA HIS A 402 8.79 -23.69 6.05
C HIS A 402 7.79 -23.11 5.07
N ALA A 403 8.29 -22.23 4.20
CA ALA A 403 7.57 -21.69 3.04
C ALA A 403 7.71 -22.69 1.87
N VAL A 404 6.62 -23.34 1.49
CA VAL A 404 6.65 -24.37 0.42
C VAL A 404 6.37 -23.76 -0.94
N GLY A 405 5.31 -22.96 -1.06
CA GLY A 405 4.82 -22.40 -2.32
C GLY A 405 3.63 -23.18 -2.89
N CYS A 406 2.63 -22.47 -3.39
CA CYS A 406 1.46 -22.98 -4.09
C CYS A 406 0.85 -21.90 -4.97
N ASP A 407 -0.14 -22.24 -5.81
CA ASP A 407 -0.82 -21.28 -6.70
C ASP A 407 -1.43 -20.10 -5.95
N LYS A 408 -1.96 -20.30 -4.72
CA LYS A 408 -2.56 -19.23 -3.92
C LYS A 408 -1.57 -18.13 -3.50
N CYS A 409 -0.31 -18.46 -3.31
CA CYS A 409 0.74 -17.51 -2.95
C CYS A 409 1.69 -17.21 -4.13
N GLY A 410 1.34 -17.59 -5.35
CA GLY A 410 2.19 -17.46 -6.52
C GLY A 410 3.55 -18.15 -6.35
N HIS A 411 3.55 -19.34 -5.75
CA HIS A 411 4.72 -20.20 -5.47
C HIS A 411 5.78 -19.60 -4.55
N THR A 412 5.51 -18.47 -3.89
CA THR A 412 6.46 -17.82 -2.97
C THR A 412 6.50 -18.48 -1.58
N GLY A 413 5.43 -19.15 -1.17
CA GLY A 413 5.25 -19.68 0.18
C GLY A 413 4.82 -18.63 1.21
N TYR A 414 4.65 -17.35 0.80
CA TYR A 414 4.25 -16.24 1.67
C TYR A 414 3.02 -15.53 1.13
N GLN A 415 2.23 -14.94 2.05
CA GLN A 415 1.05 -14.13 1.72
C GLN A 415 0.78 -13.11 2.84
N GLY A 416 0.87 -11.84 2.49
CA GLY A 416 0.72 -10.72 3.42
C GLY A 416 1.94 -10.52 4.34
N ARG A 417 1.87 -9.49 5.16
CA ARG A 417 2.98 -9.05 6.02
C ARG A 417 2.48 -8.77 7.43
N VAL A 418 3.40 -8.76 8.41
CA VAL A 418 3.16 -8.38 9.80
C VAL A 418 4.38 -7.63 10.35
N GLY A 419 4.14 -6.73 11.31
CA GLY A 419 5.20 -5.94 11.91
C GLY A 419 6.03 -6.70 12.93
N VAL A 420 7.32 -6.34 12.99
CA VAL A 420 8.21 -6.58 14.13
C VAL A 420 8.70 -5.23 14.63
N TYR A 421 8.75 -5.06 15.93
CA TYR A 421 8.90 -3.77 16.57
C TYR A 421 9.99 -3.79 17.63
N GLU A 422 10.64 -2.63 17.77
CA GLU A 422 11.54 -2.30 18.86
C GLU A 422 11.12 -0.94 19.39
N LEU A 423 10.74 -0.85 20.67
CA LEU A 423 10.27 0.38 21.29
C LEU A 423 11.27 0.83 22.37
N LEU A 424 11.94 1.94 22.11
CA LEU A 424 12.75 2.66 23.07
C LEU A 424 11.91 3.72 23.77
N LEU A 425 11.74 3.60 25.08
CA LEU A 425 11.12 4.61 25.92
C LEU A 425 12.17 5.57 26.46
N THR A 426 11.88 6.86 26.46
CA THR A 426 12.81 7.86 27.00
C THR A 426 12.64 7.95 28.53
N THR A 427 13.25 6.97 29.24
CA THR A 427 13.33 6.98 30.71
C THR A 427 14.29 8.08 31.19
N ASP A 428 14.31 8.37 32.49
CA ASP A 428 15.22 9.39 33.05
C ASP A 428 16.69 9.08 32.77
N GLU A 429 17.06 7.79 32.77
CA GLU A 429 18.42 7.37 32.43
C GLU A 429 18.71 7.53 30.93
N ILE A 430 17.77 7.21 30.05
CA ILE A 430 17.91 7.48 28.61
C ILE A 430 18.01 8.98 28.35
N ARG A 431 17.25 9.81 29.07
CA ARG A 431 17.39 11.29 28.99
C ARG A 431 18.80 11.74 29.35
N ALA A 432 19.38 11.21 30.44
CA ALA A 432 20.73 11.53 30.82
C ALA A 432 21.74 11.10 29.74
N GLN A 433 21.59 9.90 29.18
CA GLN A 433 22.42 9.42 28.08
C GLN A 433 22.34 10.31 26.83
N ILE A 434 21.13 10.77 26.47
CA ILE A 434 20.95 11.70 25.35
C ILE A 434 21.61 13.04 25.65
N HIS A 435 21.42 13.57 26.87
CA HIS A 435 22.02 14.83 27.32
C HIS A 435 23.54 14.80 27.22
N ASP A 436 24.15 13.70 27.63
CA ASP A 436 25.61 13.49 27.64
C ASP A 436 26.19 13.06 26.29
N ARG A 437 25.38 13.03 25.21
CA ARG A 437 25.76 12.57 23.87
C ARG A 437 26.37 11.16 23.90
N ALA A 438 25.79 10.25 24.69
CA ALA A 438 26.25 8.89 24.76
C ALA A 438 26.18 8.18 23.40
N SER A 439 27.02 7.16 23.23
CA SER A 439 27.02 6.36 22.01
C SER A 439 25.72 5.56 21.86
N GLU A 440 25.37 5.23 20.61
CA GLU A 440 24.24 4.36 20.27
C GLU A 440 24.25 3.06 21.09
N ALA A 441 25.42 2.43 21.23
CA ALA A 441 25.59 1.19 22.02
C ALA A 441 25.25 1.40 23.50
N ALA A 442 25.63 2.53 24.08
CA ALA A 442 25.32 2.85 25.48
C ALA A 442 23.81 3.06 25.67
N ILE A 443 23.16 3.82 24.80
CA ILE A 443 21.70 4.04 24.81
C ILE A 443 20.98 2.70 24.67
N ARG A 444 21.37 1.85 23.72
CA ARG A 444 20.79 0.52 23.49
C ARG A 444 20.93 -0.37 24.73
N THR A 445 22.10 -0.39 25.35
CA THR A 445 22.35 -1.21 26.56
C THR A 445 21.43 -0.81 27.70
N VAL A 446 21.25 0.50 27.93
CA VAL A 446 20.35 0.99 28.97
C VAL A 446 18.90 0.64 28.61
N ALA A 447 18.48 0.88 27.37
CA ALA A 447 17.13 0.57 26.92
C ALA A 447 16.78 -0.93 27.07
N GLN A 448 17.71 -1.83 26.69
CA GLN A 448 17.50 -3.28 26.86
C GLN A 448 17.43 -3.69 28.33
N ARG A 449 18.28 -3.12 29.18
CA ARG A 449 18.19 -3.34 30.62
C ARG A 449 16.83 -2.89 31.18
N ASP A 450 16.26 -1.79 30.67
CA ASP A 450 14.97 -1.25 31.04
C ASP A 450 13.79 -2.00 30.38
N GLY A 451 14.06 -3.08 29.64
CA GLY A 451 13.05 -4.00 29.11
C GLY A 451 12.76 -3.84 27.61
N MET A 452 13.49 -2.99 26.87
CA MET A 452 13.37 -2.92 25.43
C MET A 452 13.78 -4.26 24.79
N ARG A 453 12.88 -4.81 23.97
CA ARG A 453 13.18 -5.96 23.13
C ARG A 453 13.63 -5.48 21.75
N THR A 454 14.65 -6.12 21.18
CA THR A 454 15.05 -5.88 19.80
C THR A 454 13.98 -6.39 18.83
N MET A 455 13.98 -5.89 17.60
CA MET A 455 13.05 -6.40 16.56
C MET A 455 13.21 -7.90 16.33
N ARG A 456 14.41 -8.46 16.52
CA ARG A 456 14.66 -9.91 16.40
C ARG A 456 13.97 -10.67 17.53
N GLU A 457 14.12 -10.23 18.76
CA GLU A 457 13.47 -10.82 19.93
C GLU A 457 11.95 -10.69 19.85
N ASP A 458 11.42 -9.56 19.40
CA ASP A 458 9.98 -9.41 19.15
C ASP A 458 9.49 -10.37 18.06
N GLY A 459 10.30 -10.63 17.03
CA GLY A 459 9.98 -11.54 15.94
C GLY A 459 9.92 -13.03 16.33
N GLU A 460 10.56 -13.45 17.45
CA GLU A 460 10.54 -14.85 17.90
C GLU A 460 9.09 -15.35 18.18
N ARG A 461 8.20 -14.49 18.61
CA ARG A 461 6.77 -14.84 18.77
C ARG A 461 6.13 -15.29 17.47
N TRP A 462 6.51 -14.66 16.33
CA TRP A 462 6.00 -15.02 15.00
C TRP A 462 6.61 -16.31 14.44
N LEU A 463 7.77 -16.73 14.95
CA LEU A 463 8.33 -18.06 14.66
C LEU A 463 7.58 -19.13 15.45
N ALA A 464 7.28 -18.86 16.73
CA ALA A 464 6.63 -19.80 17.62
C ALA A 464 5.21 -20.19 17.15
N ASP A 465 4.44 -19.22 16.63
CA ASP A 465 3.08 -19.45 16.13
C ASP A 465 3.01 -19.84 14.63
N GLY A 466 4.14 -19.89 13.95
CA GLY A 466 4.22 -20.24 12.54
C GLY A 466 3.68 -19.16 11.60
N THR A 467 3.72 -17.90 12.02
CA THR A 467 3.37 -16.77 11.18
C THR A 467 4.45 -16.47 10.14
N THR A 468 5.73 -16.65 10.49
CA THR A 468 6.86 -16.44 9.56
C THR A 468 7.92 -17.52 9.70
N THR A 469 9.01 -17.42 8.92
CA THR A 469 10.17 -18.30 9.00
C THR A 469 11.36 -17.60 9.65
N ARG A 470 12.28 -18.37 10.25
CA ARG A 470 13.54 -17.84 10.77
C ARG A 470 14.36 -17.13 9.68
N ALA A 471 14.39 -17.68 8.47
CA ALA A 471 15.10 -17.07 7.35
C ALA A 471 14.52 -15.68 6.99
N GLU A 472 13.21 -15.51 7.02
CA GLU A 472 12.56 -14.23 6.76
C GLU A 472 12.81 -13.21 7.88
N LEU A 473 12.72 -13.63 9.14
CA LEU A 473 13.04 -12.78 10.28
C LEU A 473 14.49 -12.30 10.22
N LEU A 474 15.44 -13.18 9.98
CA LEU A 474 16.86 -12.83 9.83
C LEU A 474 17.11 -11.91 8.63
N ARG A 475 16.36 -12.07 7.54
CA ARG A 475 16.48 -11.21 6.35
C ARG A 475 16.23 -9.74 6.67
N VAL A 476 15.25 -9.44 7.53
CA VAL A 476 14.84 -8.06 7.86
C VAL A 476 15.51 -7.51 9.12
N THR A 477 16.02 -8.38 9.99
CA THR A 477 16.67 -8.00 11.25
C THR A 477 18.19 -8.22 11.21
N LYS A 478 18.82 -8.28 10.02
CA LYS A 478 20.27 -8.25 9.90
C LYS A 478 20.78 -6.91 10.42
N GLU A 479 21.66 -6.99 11.38
CA GLU A 479 22.50 -5.91 11.88
C GLU A 479 23.62 -5.60 10.88
#